data_e9240529ed3481bba53de7b44a1c4c0c
#
_entry.id   e9240529ed3481bba53de7b44a1c4c0c
#
_cell.length_a   1.000
_cell.length_b   1.000
_cell.length_c   1.000
_cell.angle_alpha   90.00
_cell.angle_beta   90.00
_cell.angle_gamma   90.00
#
_symmetry.space_group_name_H-M   'P 1'
#
loop_
_entity.id
_entity.type
_entity.pdbx_description
1 polymer ?
#
loop_
_entity_poly.entity_id
_entity_poly.type
_entity_poly.pdbx_seq_one_letter_code
_entity_poly.pdbx_strand_id
1 'polypeptide(L)'
;MQTPPMIQSGAIAYGLATLAKDGTVLDTWYPSPQLAEGVKESGSQVLSETDARTHLGEAFVKTMGPCELRGVNVVAVKTSIATLAEPAKDTHDVFLRLHLLSHRLVKPHQANLAGIFGMLANVAWTSMGPCPLDQLQDARLRARAARVVFDVKAVDKFPYMTDYVVPSGVRIANVDRVRLGAHLASGTTVMHEGFCNFNAGTLGASMVEGRISAGVLVDDQSDVGGGASIMGTLSGGGKEVISVGKRCLLGANSGIGISLGDDCVVEAGCYITGGTRVKMPDGSVVKARELSGRNGILFRRDSQSGAVQVIPRTESWGSLNADLHKN
;
A
#
# COMPACT_ATOMS: atom_id res chain seq x y z
N MET A 1 0.71 -7.57 -17.24
CA MET A 1 -0.23 -8.20 -16.25
C MET A 1 -1.57 -7.49 -16.37
N GLN A 2 -2.70 -8.19 -16.31
CA GLN A 2 -4.01 -7.54 -16.25
C GLN A 2 -4.32 -7.12 -14.81
N THR A 3 -4.92 -5.95 -14.66
CA THR A 3 -5.42 -5.49 -13.35
C THR A 3 -6.46 -6.48 -12.83
N PRO A 4 -6.33 -6.99 -11.58
CA PRO A 4 -7.31 -7.91 -11.02
C PRO A 4 -8.72 -7.28 -11.02
N PRO A 5 -9.77 -8.02 -11.37
CA PRO A 5 -11.14 -7.51 -11.33
C PRO A 5 -11.57 -7.28 -9.86
N MET A 6 -12.45 -6.32 -9.65
CA MET A 6 -13.09 -6.11 -8.35
C MET A 6 -13.88 -7.35 -7.96
N ILE A 7 -13.82 -7.75 -6.69
CA ILE A 7 -14.57 -8.90 -6.18
C ILE A 7 -15.96 -8.46 -5.72
N GLN A 8 -16.93 -9.37 -5.90
CA GLN A 8 -18.33 -9.13 -5.52
C GLN A 8 -18.63 -9.52 -4.06
N SER A 9 -17.71 -10.25 -3.42
CA SER A 9 -17.84 -10.61 -2.02
C SER A 9 -17.89 -9.37 -1.14
N GLY A 10 -18.64 -9.47 -0.06
CA GLY A 10 -18.64 -8.50 1.03
C GLY A 10 -17.54 -8.77 2.05
N ALA A 11 -17.58 -8.03 3.14
CA ALA A 11 -16.69 -8.21 4.28
C ALA A 11 -17.39 -7.85 5.59
N ILE A 12 -16.93 -8.45 6.69
CA ILE A 12 -17.35 -8.11 8.04
C ILE A 12 -16.10 -8.03 8.92
N ALA A 13 -16.08 -7.04 9.80
CA ALA A 13 -15.04 -6.95 10.84
C ALA A 13 -15.58 -6.31 12.10
N TYR A 14 -14.98 -6.69 13.22
CA TYR A 14 -15.13 -6.07 14.52
C TYR A 14 -13.79 -5.37 14.85
N GLY A 15 -13.86 -4.17 15.41
CA GLY A 15 -12.65 -3.38 15.66
C GLY A 15 -12.84 -2.27 16.67
N LEU A 16 -11.76 -1.53 16.90
CA LEU A 16 -11.76 -0.33 17.74
C LEU A 16 -11.60 0.90 16.85
N ALA A 17 -12.45 1.88 17.06
CA ALA A 17 -12.37 3.18 16.39
C ALA A 17 -11.99 4.27 17.38
N THR A 18 -11.11 5.18 16.96
CA THR A 18 -10.80 6.40 17.70
C THR A 18 -11.59 7.56 17.12
N LEU A 19 -12.38 8.20 17.96
CA LEU A 19 -13.25 9.32 17.60
C LEU A 19 -12.72 10.62 18.22
N ALA A 20 -12.66 11.69 17.43
CA ALA A 20 -12.49 13.03 17.94
C ALA A 20 -13.75 13.49 18.69
N LYS A 21 -13.67 14.62 19.41
CA LYS A 21 -14.80 15.15 20.20
C LYS A 21 -16.03 15.48 19.38
N ASP A 22 -15.86 15.86 18.11
CA ASP A 22 -16.94 16.18 17.18
C ASP A 22 -17.52 14.93 16.48
N GLY A 23 -17.05 13.73 16.83
CA GLY A 23 -17.46 12.47 16.24
C GLY A 23 -16.67 12.07 14.98
N THR A 24 -15.71 12.88 14.54
CA THR A 24 -14.84 12.51 13.39
C THR A 24 -14.06 11.24 13.70
N VAL A 25 -14.16 10.25 12.83
CA VAL A 25 -13.38 8.99 12.92
C VAL A 25 -11.95 9.27 12.48
N LEU A 26 -11.00 9.08 13.39
CA LEU A 26 -9.57 9.26 13.12
C LEU A 26 -8.94 8.00 12.54
N ASP A 27 -9.30 6.84 13.11
CA ASP A 27 -8.92 5.51 12.64
C ASP A 27 -9.97 4.47 13.01
N THR A 28 -9.77 3.27 12.45
CA THR A 28 -10.41 2.04 12.93
C THR A 28 -9.45 0.87 12.73
N TRP A 29 -9.14 0.18 13.82
CA TRP A 29 -8.31 -1.01 13.81
C TRP A 29 -9.16 -2.28 13.80
N TYR A 30 -8.97 -3.11 12.77
CA TYR A 30 -9.61 -4.42 12.62
C TYR A 30 -8.57 -5.54 12.76
N PRO A 31 -8.46 -6.18 13.92
CA PRO A 31 -7.43 -7.20 14.16
C PRO A 31 -7.65 -8.49 13.34
N SER A 32 -8.89 -8.79 12.99
CA SER A 32 -9.28 -10.03 12.28
C SER A 32 -10.40 -9.78 11.28
N PRO A 33 -10.17 -9.01 10.20
CA PRO A 33 -11.17 -8.79 9.17
C PRO A 33 -11.42 -10.07 8.37
N GLN A 34 -12.64 -10.23 7.84
CA GLN A 34 -13.03 -11.41 7.08
C GLN A 34 -13.82 -11.03 5.83
N LEU A 35 -13.59 -11.75 4.73
CA LEU A 35 -14.51 -11.74 3.60
C LEU A 35 -15.78 -12.49 4.01
N ALA A 36 -16.94 -12.02 3.56
CA ALA A 36 -18.23 -12.57 3.91
C ALA A 36 -19.17 -12.62 2.71
N GLU A 37 -19.87 -13.73 2.58
CA GLU A 37 -20.95 -13.90 1.59
C GLU A 37 -22.30 -13.50 2.20
N GLY A 38 -23.22 -13.01 1.38
CA GLY A 38 -24.61 -12.76 1.77
C GLY A 38 -24.80 -11.58 2.73
N VAL A 39 -23.82 -10.68 2.84
CA VAL A 39 -23.99 -9.42 3.57
C VAL A 39 -25.00 -8.54 2.84
N LYS A 40 -26.14 -8.24 3.49
CA LYS A 40 -27.25 -7.55 2.83
C LYS A 40 -27.02 -6.05 2.67
N GLU A 41 -26.39 -5.42 3.66
CA GLU A 41 -26.21 -3.97 3.71
C GLU A 41 -24.82 -3.60 4.20
N SER A 42 -24.27 -2.52 3.61
CA SER A 42 -23.02 -1.89 4.06
C SER A 42 -23.33 -0.83 5.12
N GLY A 43 -22.51 -0.80 6.16
CA GLY A 43 -22.59 0.22 7.21
C GLY A 43 -21.81 -0.19 8.46
N SER A 44 -21.67 0.80 9.36
CA SER A 44 -20.95 0.64 10.61
C SER A 44 -21.84 0.96 11.80
N GLN A 45 -21.66 0.22 12.89
CA GLN A 45 -22.39 0.43 14.13
C GLN A 45 -21.46 0.35 15.33
N VAL A 46 -21.66 1.23 16.31
CA VAL A 46 -20.99 1.15 17.61
C VAL A 46 -21.59 -0.01 18.40
N LEU A 47 -20.73 -0.79 19.01
CA LEU A 47 -21.11 -1.95 19.82
C LEU A 47 -21.31 -1.58 21.29
N SER A 48 -22.22 -2.29 21.95
CA SER A 48 -22.27 -2.33 23.40
C SER A 48 -20.98 -2.94 23.97
N GLU A 49 -20.68 -2.66 25.25
CA GLU A 49 -19.54 -3.28 25.93
C GLU A 49 -19.68 -4.82 25.97
N THR A 50 -20.89 -5.33 26.10
CA THR A 50 -21.18 -6.77 26.10
C THR A 50 -20.88 -7.39 24.73
N ASP A 51 -21.31 -6.75 23.64
CA ASP A 51 -21.02 -7.21 22.28
C ASP A 51 -19.53 -7.11 21.96
N ALA A 52 -18.89 -6.00 22.38
CA ALA A 52 -17.44 -5.83 22.24
C ALA A 52 -16.67 -6.96 22.96
N ARG A 53 -17.08 -7.29 24.17
CA ARG A 53 -16.50 -8.41 24.95
C ARG A 53 -16.66 -9.75 24.22
N THR A 54 -17.83 -9.98 23.66
CA THR A 54 -18.15 -11.23 22.93
C THR A 54 -17.31 -11.38 21.65
N HIS A 55 -17.16 -10.31 20.87
CA HIS A 55 -16.52 -10.37 19.54
C HIS A 55 -15.03 -10.04 19.54
N LEU A 56 -14.55 -9.21 20.45
CA LEU A 56 -13.18 -8.76 20.52
C LEU A 56 -12.44 -9.28 21.76
N GLY A 57 -13.15 -9.56 22.84
CA GLY A 57 -12.60 -10.03 24.10
C GLY A 57 -12.31 -8.92 25.11
N GLU A 58 -12.05 -9.33 26.35
CA GLU A 58 -11.90 -8.43 27.50
C GLU A 58 -10.74 -7.43 27.38
N ALA A 59 -9.65 -7.83 26.72
CA ALA A 59 -8.49 -6.96 26.52
C ALA A 59 -8.83 -5.71 25.68
N PHE A 60 -9.69 -5.86 24.70
CA PHE A 60 -10.16 -4.75 23.86
C PHE A 60 -11.13 -3.83 24.61
N VAL A 61 -12.04 -4.41 25.40
CA VAL A 61 -12.99 -3.63 26.20
C VAL A 61 -12.25 -2.69 27.16
N LYS A 62 -11.15 -3.10 27.76
CA LYS A 62 -10.32 -2.26 28.64
C LYS A 62 -9.70 -1.05 27.96
N THR A 63 -9.64 -1.01 26.62
CA THR A 63 -9.12 0.13 25.86
C THR A 63 -10.20 1.12 25.44
N MET A 64 -11.48 0.76 25.65
CA MET A 64 -12.62 1.62 25.31
C MET A 64 -12.76 2.77 26.29
N GLY A 65 -13.41 3.84 25.84
CA GLY A 65 -13.71 5.02 26.64
C GLY A 65 -12.85 6.23 26.31
N PRO A 66 -12.97 7.30 27.10
CA PRO A 66 -12.28 8.55 26.86
C PRO A 66 -10.74 8.42 27.11
N CYS A 67 -9.98 8.99 26.22
CA CYS A 67 -8.54 9.16 26.39
C CYS A 67 -8.24 10.67 26.55
N GLU A 68 -8.22 11.14 27.80
CA GLU A 68 -8.03 12.56 28.16
C GLU A 68 -6.72 13.09 27.58
N LEU A 69 -5.66 12.27 27.55
CA LEU A 69 -4.37 12.68 27.04
C LEU A 69 -4.46 13.17 25.57
N ARG A 70 -5.13 12.42 24.70
CA ARG A 70 -5.28 12.76 23.29
C ARG A 70 -6.54 13.59 23.00
N GLY A 71 -7.48 13.67 23.92
CA GLY A 71 -8.78 14.32 23.74
C GLY A 71 -9.70 13.58 22.76
N VAL A 72 -9.68 12.25 22.83
CA VAL A 72 -10.45 11.35 21.95
C VAL A 72 -11.27 10.35 22.75
N ASN A 73 -12.20 9.68 22.09
CA ASN A 73 -12.95 8.55 22.64
C ASN A 73 -12.70 7.29 21.80
N VAL A 74 -12.46 6.15 22.45
CA VAL A 74 -12.28 4.86 21.80
C VAL A 74 -13.55 4.05 21.95
N VAL A 75 -14.10 3.57 20.83
CA VAL A 75 -15.33 2.76 20.80
C VAL A 75 -15.10 1.47 20.02
N ALA A 76 -15.81 0.42 20.41
CA ALA A 76 -15.86 -0.79 19.59
C ALA A 76 -16.91 -0.62 18.47
N VAL A 77 -16.57 -1.12 17.28
CA VAL A 77 -17.46 -1.03 16.12
C VAL A 77 -17.54 -2.38 15.40
N LYS A 78 -18.70 -2.63 14.77
CA LYS A 78 -18.88 -3.64 13.73
C LYS A 78 -19.05 -2.91 12.40
N THR A 79 -18.27 -3.29 11.40
CA THR A 79 -18.44 -2.81 10.03
C THR A 79 -18.77 -3.96 9.09
N SER A 80 -19.77 -3.75 8.25
CA SER A 80 -20.24 -4.69 7.23
C SER A 80 -20.17 -4.02 5.87
N ILE A 81 -19.68 -4.75 4.87
CA ILE A 81 -19.62 -4.33 3.46
C ILE A 81 -20.38 -5.37 2.64
N ALA A 82 -21.43 -4.95 1.92
CA ALA A 82 -22.24 -5.85 1.11
C ALA A 82 -21.46 -6.35 -0.13
N THR A 83 -20.72 -5.46 -0.77
CA THR A 83 -19.83 -5.80 -1.88
C THR A 83 -18.63 -4.83 -1.92
N LEU A 84 -17.44 -5.39 -2.12
CA LEU A 84 -16.21 -4.61 -2.25
C LEU A 84 -16.11 -3.88 -3.60
N ALA A 85 -16.97 -4.19 -4.57
CA ALA A 85 -17.03 -3.51 -5.86
C ALA A 85 -17.65 -2.11 -5.78
N GLU A 86 -18.50 -1.83 -4.78
CA GLU A 86 -19.07 -0.50 -4.58
C GLU A 86 -18.14 0.42 -3.78
N PRO A 87 -18.28 1.75 -3.91
CA PRO A 87 -17.55 2.72 -3.09
C PRO A 87 -17.83 2.53 -1.58
N ALA A 88 -16.85 2.92 -0.76
CA ALA A 88 -16.99 2.91 0.69
C ALA A 88 -18.16 3.79 1.16
N LYS A 89 -18.84 3.41 2.24
CA LYS A 89 -19.99 4.14 2.80
C LYS A 89 -19.58 5.17 3.86
N ASP A 90 -18.56 4.87 4.64
CA ASP A 90 -18.07 5.70 5.73
C ASP A 90 -16.55 5.47 5.96
N THR A 91 -15.98 6.21 6.91
CA THR A 91 -14.56 6.09 7.26
C THR A 91 -14.19 4.71 7.80
N HIS A 92 -15.07 4.06 8.55
CA HIS A 92 -14.83 2.70 9.06
C HIS A 92 -14.73 1.68 7.92
N ASP A 93 -15.60 1.79 6.91
CA ASP A 93 -15.56 0.98 5.67
C ASP A 93 -14.25 1.20 4.92
N VAL A 94 -13.77 2.44 4.81
CA VAL A 94 -12.45 2.74 4.21
C VAL A 94 -11.34 1.99 4.95
N PHE A 95 -11.28 2.10 6.28
CA PHE A 95 -10.27 1.39 7.08
C PHE A 95 -10.39 -0.13 6.94
N LEU A 96 -11.62 -0.68 6.86
CA LEU A 96 -11.79 -2.12 6.63
C LEU A 96 -11.18 -2.56 5.29
N ARG A 97 -11.41 -1.82 4.20
CA ARG A 97 -10.79 -2.11 2.89
C ARG A 97 -9.27 -2.05 2.94
N LEU A 98 -8.70 -1.07 3.62
CA LEU A 98 -7.25 -0.96 3.80
C LEU A 98 -6.69 -2.15 4.60
N HIS A 99 -7.39 -2.60 5.64
CA HIS A 99 -7.02 -3.80 6.40
C HIS A 99 -7.10 -5.07 5.55
N LEU A 100 -8.15 -5.25 4.75
CA LEU A 100 -8.29 -6.41 3.87
C LEU A 100 -7.10 -6.53 2.89
N LEU A 101 -6.63 -5.41 2.35
CA LEU A 101 -5.43 -5.33 1.50
C LEU A 101 -4.17 -5.74 2.28
N SER A 102 -3.93 -5.15 3.44
CA SER A 102 -2.73 -5.41 4.26
C SER A 102 -2.72 -6.81 4.88
N HIS A 103 -3.89 -7.37 5.20
CA HIS A 103 -4.04 -8.77 5.60
C HIS A 103 -3.97 -9.75 4.43
N ARG A 104 -3.80 -9.27 3.19
CA ARG A 104 -3.73 -10.09 1.96
C ARG A 104 -4.99 -10.90 1.67
N LEU A 105 -6.14 -10.48 2.22
CA LEU A 105 -7.45 -11.09 1.93
C LEU A 105 -7.98 -10.66 0.56
N VAL A 106 -7.56 -9.50 0.09
CA VAL A 106 -7.78 -9.01 -1.27
C VAL A 106 -6.47 -8.50 -1.86
N LYS A 107 -6.35 -8.57 -3.19
CA LYS A 107 -5.23 -7.96 -3.93
C LYS A 107 -5.55 -6.49 -4.25
N PRO A 108 -4.55 -5.66 -4.54
CA PRO A 108 -4.80 -4.32 -5.08
C PRO A 108 -5.76 -4.37 -6.26
N HIS A 109 -6.65 -3.38 -6.35
CA HIS A 109 -7.76 -3.24 -7.31
C HIS A 109 -8.97 -4.16 -7.09
N GLN A 110 -8.91 -5.14 -6.19
CA GLN A 110 -10.05 -6.01 -5.91
C GLN A 110 -11.11 -5.35 -5.02
N ALA A 111 -10.77 -4.26 -4.34
CA ALA A 111 -11.71 -3.43 -3.58
C ALA A 111 -11.79 -2.02 -4.18
N ASN A 112 -13.00 -1.48 -4.25
CA ASN A 112 -13.23 -0.12 -4.72
C ASN A 112 -12.78 0.90 -3.67
N LEU A 113 -11.82 1.75 -4.00
CA LEU A 113 -11.28 2.80 -3.15
C LEU A 113 -11.60 4.21 -3.70
N ALA A 114 -12.60 4.33 -4.58
CA ALA A 114 -13.02 5.64 -5.08
C ALA A 114 -13.56 6.51 -3.93
N GLY A 115 -13.13 7.77 -3.90
CA GLY A 115 -13.63 8.75 -2.92
C GLY A 115 -13.01 8.70 -1.51
N ILE A 116 -12.14 7.73 -1.19
CA ILE A 116 -11.60 7.53 0.17
C ILE A 116 -10.88 8.76 0.74
N PHE A 117 -10.22 9.56 -0.11
CA PHE A 117 -9.53 10.79 0.33
C PHE A 117 -10.48 11.83 0.94
N GLY A 118 -11.73 11.86 0.50
CA GLY A 118 -12.76 12.73 1.07
C GLY A 118 -13.30 12.23 2.40
N MET A 119 -13.18 10.93 2.68
CA MET A 119 -13.68 10.28 3.91
C MET A 119 -12.63 10.24 5.02
N LEU A 120 -11.34 10.23 4.67
CA LEU A 120 -10.26 10.16 5.65
C LEU A 120 -9.89 11.57 6.16
N ALA A 121 -9.85 11.72 7.48
CA ALA A 121 -9.32 12.90 8.14
C ALA A 121 -7.79 12.99 8.03
N ASN A 122 -7.24 14.21 8.09
CA ASN A 122 -5.82 14.42 8.30
C ASN A 122 -5.53 14.31 9.81
N VAL A 123 -4.65 13.40 10.21
CA VAL A 123 -4.47 12.96 11.60
C VAL A 123 -3.00 13.08 12.00
N ALA A 124 -2.72 13.50 13.22
CA ALA A 124 -1.40 13.33 13.81
C ALA A 124 -1.26 11.89 14.33
N TRP A 125 -0.46 11.09 13.65
CA TRP A 125 -0.12 9.72 14.07
C TRP A 125 0.98 9.79 15.12
N THR A 126 0.67 9.39 16.35
CA THR A 126 1.57 9.57 17.50
C THR A 126 1.97 8.23 18.12
N SER A 127 2.97 8.25 19.01
CA SER A 127 3.36 7.06 19.79
C SER A 127 2.23 6.55 20.72
N MET A 128 1.21 7.38 20.96
CA MET A 128 0.05 7.05 21.80
C MET A 128 -1.22 6.75 20.99
N GLY A 129 -1.11 6.65 19.65
CA GLY A 129 -2.21 6.50 18.70
C GLY A 129 -2.64 7.80 18.03
N PRO A 130 -3.72 7.79 17.22
CA PRO A 130 -4.16 8.97 16.48
C PRO A 130 -4.62 10.10 17.39
N CYS A 131 -4.27 11.34 16.99
CA CYS A 131 -4.63 12.56 17.71
C CYS A 131 -5.18 13.60 16.71
N PRO A 132 -6.33 14.25 17.00
CA PRO A 132 -6.82 15.34 16.18
C PRO A 132 -5.82 16.49 16.16
N LEU A 133 -5.67 17.16 15.01
CA LEU A 133 -4.69 18.24 14.85
C LEU A 133 -4.98 19.45 15.73
N ASP A 134 -6.25 19.77 15.95
CA ASP A 134 -6.69 20.85 16.84
C ASP A 134 -6.40 20.55 18.32
N GLN A 135 -6.31 19.27 18.71
CA GLN A 135 -5.99 18.83 20.08
C GLN A 135 -4.48 18.60 20.30
N LEU A 136 -3.67 18.63 19.24
CA LEU A 136 -2.28 18.17 19.28
C LEU A 136 -1.41 18.94 20.27
N GLN A 137 -1.56 20.26 20.34
CA GLN A 137 -0.77 21.10 21.25
C GLN A 137 -1.14 20.81 22.71
N ASP A 138 -2.41 20.69 23.00
CA ASP A 138 -2.90 20.38 24.35
C ASP A 138 -2.48 18.95 24.76
N ALA A 139 -2.54 18.00 23.83
CA ALA A 139 -2.05 16.63 24.07
C ALA A 139 -0.56 16.62 24.43
N ARG A 140 0.28 17.41 23.75
CA ARG A 140 1.69 17.57 24.09
C ARG A 140 1.89 18.15 25.50
N LEU A 141 1.08 19.12 25.91
CA LEU A 141 1.15 19.72 27.25
C LEU A 141 0.72 18.70 28.32
N ARG A 142 -0.39 17.98 28.08
CA ARG A 142 -0.86 16.92 28.99
C ARG A 142 0.15 15.79 29.12
N ALA A 143 0.78 15.37 28.02
CA ALA A 143 1.81 14.34 28.03
C ALA A 143 3.04 14.75 28.84
N ARG A 144 3.51 15.99 28.68
CA ARG A 144 4.62 16.53 29.49
C ARG A 144 4.28 16.61 30.95
N ALA A 145 3.08 17.06 31.31
CA ALA A 145 2.61 17.09 32.69
C ALA A 145 2.55 15.68 33.30
N ALA A 146 2.12 14.70 32.53
CA ALA A 146 2.07 13.29 32.94
C ALA A 146 3.45 12.59 32.85
N ARG A 147 4.50 13.25 32.33
CA ARG A 147 5.86 12.71 32.11
C ARG A 147 5.87 11.45 31.24
N VAL A 148 5.00 11.39 30.23
CA VAL A 148 4.96 10.31 29.25
C VAL A 148 5.52 10.78 27.90
N VAL A 149 6.10 9.83 27.14
CA VAL A 149 6.62 10.09 25.80
C VAL A 149 5.45 10.26 24.85
N PHE A 150 5.47 11.32 24.06
CA PHE A 150 4.44 11.64 23.08
C PHE A 150 5.11 12.19 21.83
N ASP A 151 5.44 11.27 20.91
CA ASP A 151 6.09 11.58 19.66
C ASP A 151 5.08 11.63 18.53
N VAL A 152 5.18 12.63 17.67
CA VAL A 152 4.42 12.71 16.42
C VAL A 152 5.27 12.05 15.34
N LYS A 153 4.80 10.89 14.85
CA LYS A 153 5.47 10.09 13.82
C LYS A 153 5.17 10.62 12.42
N ALA A 154 3.92 11.05 12.17
CA ALA A 154 3.48 11.60 10.89
C ALA A 154 2.23 12.48 11.07
N VAL A 155 1.94 13.28 10.04
CA VAL A 155 0.66 13.97 9.85
C VAL A 155 0.20 13.63 8.45
N ASP A 156 -0.80 12.75 8.35
CA ASP A 156 -1.30 12.23 7.06
C ASP A 156 -2.70 11.64 7.24
N LYS A 157 -3.37 11.37 6.12
CA LYS A 157 -4.63 10.62 6.07
C LYS A 157 -4.44 9.12 6.27
N PHE A 158 -3.27 8.59 5.91
CA PHE A 158 -2.95 7.15 5.99
C PHE A 158 -1.95 6.88 7.11
N PRO A 159 -2.24 5.93 8.01
CA PRO A 159 -1.27 5.46 8.99
C PRO A 159 -0.23 4.52 8.37
N TYR A 160 0.79 4.20 9.14
CA TYR A 160 1.73 3.13 8.82
C TYR A 160 1.03 1.76 8.91
N MET A 161 1.34 0.87 7.98
CA MET A 161 0.75 -0.48 7.99
C MET A 161 1.05 -1.22 9.30
N THR A 162 2.29 -1.15 9.78
CA THR A 162 2.77 -1.90 10.93
C THR A 162 2.16 -1.49 12.27
N ASP A 163 1.53 -0.31 12.35
CA ASP A 163 0.77 0.08 13.54
C ASP A 163 -0.54 -0.74 13.67
N TYR A 164 -0.97 -1.45 12.62
CA TYR A 164 -2.23 -2.22 12.53
C TYR A 164 -2.02 -3.67 12.10
N VAL A 165 -1.18 -3.90 11.09
CA VAL A 165 -0.98 -5.20 10.45
C VAL A 165 0.50 -5.44 10.22
N VAL A 166 1.00 -6.58 10.69
CA VAL A 166 2.33 -7.09 10.38
C VAL A 166 2.15 -8.41 9.64
N PRO A 167 2.20 -8.44 8.28
CA PRO A 167 2.01 -9.66 7.54
C PRO A 167 3.16 -10.65 7.79
N SER A 168 2.85 -11.93 7.86
CA SER A 168 3.86 -12.97 8.03
C SER A 168 4.77 -13.11 6.79
N GLY A 169 6.04 -13.47 7.01
CA GLY A 169 7.00 -13.71 5.93
C GLY A 169 7.45 -12.46 5.17
N VAL A 170 7.37 -11.28 5.79
CA VAL A 170 7.87 -10.03 5.22
C VAL A 170 8.92 -9.39 6.12
N ARG A 171 9.81 -8.61 5.52
CA ARG A 171 10.74 -7.71 6.23
C ARG A 171 10.46 -6.26 5.83
N ILE A 172 10.39 -5.37 6.81
CA ILE A 172 10.19 -3.93 6.61
C ILE A 172 11.25 -3.21 7.44
N ALA A 173 12.26 -2.66 6.78
CA ALA A 173 13.39 -2.04 7.46
C ALA A 173 13.03 -0.67 8.05
N ASN A 174 12.13 0.08 7.41
CA ASN A 174 11.62 1.35 7.92
C ASN A 174 10.09 1.39 7.79
N VAL A 175 9.40 1.41 8.93
CA VAL A 175 7.93 1.27 9.01
C VAL A 175 7.17 2.45 8.42
N ASP A 176 7.73 3.66 8.42
CA ASP A 176 7.11 4.87 7.87
C ASP A 176 7.02 4.86 6.33
N ARG A 177 7.68 3.89 5.69
CA ARG A 177 7.73 3.74 4.24
C ARG A 177 6.62 2.86 3.67
N VAL A 178 5.79 2.24 4.52
CA VAL A 178 4.70 1.36 4.07
C VAL A 178 3.38 1.82 4.66
N ARG A 179 2.46 2.22 3.80
CA ARG A 179 1.12 2.68 4.20
C ARG A 179 0.18 1.52 4.48
N LEU A 180 -0.73 1.68 5.45
CA LEU A 180 -1.88 0.78 5.59
C LEU A 180 -2.65 0.73 4.25
N GLY A 181 -3.02 -0.47 3.82
CA GLY A 181 -3.55 -0.71 2.48
C GLY A 181 -2.51 -1.17 1.45
N ALA A 182 -1.22 -1.23 1.82
CA ALA A 182 -0.21 -1.93 1.03
C ALA A 182 -0.42 -3.44 1.12
N HIS A 183 -0.22 -4.15 0.00
CA HIS A 183 -0.27 -5.61 -0.09
C HIS A 183 1.15 -6.14 -0.26
N LEU A 184 1.70 -6.74 0.78
CA LEU A 184 3.03 -7.33 0.72
C LEU A 184 2.94 -8.86 0.80
N ALA A 185 3.25 -9.56 -0.29
CA ALA A 185 3.28 -11.02 -0.32
C ALA A 185 4.41 -11.57 0.55
N SER A 186 4.28 -12.83 0.99
CA SER A 186 5.36 -13.53 1.69
C SER A 186 6.63 -13.57 0.81
N GLY A 187 7.80 -13.42 1.43
CA GLY A 187 9.08 -13.29 0.73
C GLY A 187 9.45 -11.84 0.34
N THR A 188 8.56 -10.87 0.59
CA THR A 188 8.88 -9.46 0.31
C THR A 188 9.78 -8.86 1.38
N THR A 189 10.81 -8.15 0.94
CA THR A 189 11.65 -7.30 1.78
C THR A 189 11.53 -5.85 1.31
N VAL A 190 10.99 -4.97 2.16
CA VAL A 190 11.04 -3.53 1.93
C VAL A 190 12.26 -3.00 2.67
N MET A 191 13.28 -2.57 1.92
CA MET A 191 14.53 -2.02 2.44
C MET A 191 14.32 -0.61 2.96
N HIS A 192 15.36 -0.04 3.59
CA HIS A 192 15.27 1.27 4.27
C HIS A 192 14.75 2.41 3.38
N GLU A 193 15.17 2.46 2.12
CA GLU A 193 14.71 3.47 1.14
C GLU A 193 13.47 3.03 0.34
N GLY A 194 13.05 1.77 0.48
CA GLY A 194 11.87 1.25 -0.21
C GLY A 194 10.59 1.93 0.25
N PHE A 195 9.61 2.08 -0.64
CA PHE A 195 8.31 2.66 -0.34
C PHE A 195 7.20 1.87 -1.01
N CYS A 196 6.12 1.59 -0.27
CA CYS A 196 4.92 0.98 -0.82
C CYS A 196 3.67 1.76 -0.40
N ASN A 197 2.92 2.22 -1.39
CA ASN A 197 1.68 2.97 -1.17
C ASN A 197 0.49 2.01 -0.93
N PHE A 198 -0.67 2.56 -0.49
CA PHE A 198 -1.92 1.81 -0.41
C PHE A 198 -2.39 1.35 -1.80
N ASN A 199 -3.22 0.30 -1.83
CA ASN A 199 -3.72 -0.33 -3.07
C ASN A 199 -2.62 -0.72 -4.06
N ALA A 200 -1.43 -1.02 -3.57
CA ALA A 200 -0.24 -1.34 -4.34
C ALA A 200 0.56 -2.42 -3.62
N GLY A 201 1.54 -3.00 -4.27
CA GLY A 201 2.44 -3.91 -3.58
C GLY A 201 2.97 -5.06 -4.44
N THR A 202 3.39 -6.11 -3.75
CA THR A 202 4.04 -7.29 -4.33
C THR A 202 3.07 -8.48 -4.34
N LEU A 203 3.16 -9.33 -5.36
CA LEU A 203 2.35 -10.55 -5.47
C LEU A 203 3.16 -11.83 -5.19
N GLY A 204 4.45 -11.70 -4.92
CA GLY A 204 5.37 -12.77 -4.57
C GLY A 204 6.64 -12.21 -3.91
N ALA A 205 7.70 -13.01 -3.85
CA ALA A 205 8.99 -12.60 -3.32
C ALA A 205 9.55 -11.41 -4.13
N SER A 206 10.01 -10.38 -3.44
CA SER A 206 10.50 -9.16 -4.08
C SER A 206 11.38 -8.38 -3.11
N MET A 207 12.47 -7.81 -3.61
CA MET A 207 13.22 -6.79 -2.90
C MET A 207 12.79 -5.40 -3.37
N VAL A 208 12.33 -4.59 -2.44
CA VAL A 208 11.81 -3.24 -2.70
C VAL A 208 12.72 -2.22 -2.03
N GLU A 209 13.59 -1.61 -2.84
CA GLU A 209 14.48 -0.52 -2.44
C GLU A 209 14.09 0.80 -3.10
N GLY A 210 13.16 0.77 -4.03
CA GLY A 210 12.58 1.92 -4.72
C GLY A 210 11.12 2.14 -4.34
N ARG A 211 10.41 2.96 -5.14
CA ARG A 211 9.04 3.39 -4.87
C ARG A 211 8.01 2.60 -5.68
N ILE A 212 7.06 1.99 -5.00
CA ILE A 212 5.85 1.40 -5.56
C ILE A 212 4.69 2.38 -5.34
N SER A 213 4.27 3.08 -6.40
CA SER A 213 3.18 4.06 -6.35
C SER A 213 1.82 3.40 -6.16
N ALA A 214 0.82 4.17 -5.72
CA ALA A 214 -0.55 3.66 -5.57
C ALA A 214 -1.06 2.99 -6.86
N GLY A 215 -1.68 1.82 -6.71
CA GLY A 215 -2.19 1.02 -7.80
C GLY A 215 -1.18 0.08 -8.46
N VAL A 216 0.12 0.26 -8.25
CA VAL A 216 1.16 -0.53 -8.92
C VAL A 216 1.26 -1.94 -8.31
N LEU A 217 1.33 -2.93 -9.19
CA LEU A 217 1.60 -4.33 -8.86
C LEU A 217 2.99 -4.73 -9.34
N VAL A 218 3.76 -5.37 -8.45
CA VAL A 218 5.04 -6.00 -8.75
C VAL A 218 4.88 -7.50 -8.53
N ASP A 219 5.10 -8.29 -9.60
CA ASP A 219 4.91 -9.73 -9.53
C ASP A 219 6.16 -10.44 -9.00
N ASP A 220 6.01 -11.73 -8.80
CA ASP A 220 6.95 -12.63 -8.12
C ASP A 220 8.38 -12.56 -8.70
N GLN A 221 9.37 -12.61 -7.83
CA GLN A 221 10.79 -12.58 -8.14
C GLN A 221 11.24 -11.33 -8.92
N SER A 222 10.57 -10.20 -8.69
CA SER A 222 10.91 -8.93 -9.32
C SER A 222 11.43 -7.93 -8.29
N ASP A 223 12.54 -7.29 -8.60
CA ASP A 223 13.21 -6.35 -7.70
C ASP A 223 13.10 -4.91 -8.17
N VAL A 224 12.83 -4.03 -7.23
CA VAL A 224 12.77 -2.58 -7.42
C VAL A 224 13.99 -1.96 -6.78
N GLY A 225 15.02 -1.71 -7.57
CA GLY A 225 16.33 -1.25 -7.10
C GLY A 225 16.31 0.11 -6.40
N GLY A 226 17.37 0.41 -5.67
CA GLY A 226 17.50 1.60 -4.83
C GLY A 226 17.21 2.88 -5.59
N GLY A 227 16.25 3.68 -5.09
CA GLY A 227 15.81 4.91 -5.73
C GLY A 227 15.03 4.75 -7.04
N ALA A 228 14.77 3.52 -7.51
CA ALA A 228 13.93 3.30 -8.67
C ALA A 228 12.49 3.80 -8.42
N SER A 229 11.81 4.25 -9.48
CA SER A 229 10.50 4.86 -9.37
C SER A 229 9.51 4.27 -10.39
N ILE A 230 8.39 3.77 -9.89
CA ILE A 230 7.31 3.27 -10.73
C ILE A 230 6.17 4.28 -10.69
N MET A 231 5.80 4.86 -11.86
CA MET A 231 4.63 5.74 -11.97
C MET A 231 3.34 4.94 -11.73
N GLY A 232 2.33 5.53 -11.11
CA GLY A 232 1.06 4.85 -10.85
C GLY A 232 0.26 4.53 -12.12
N THR A 233 0.34 5.41 -13.13
CA THR A 233 -0.37 5.26 -14.41
C THR A 233 0.54 5.52 -15.60
N LEU A 234 0.15 5.01 -16.76
CA LEU A 234 0.85 5.22 -18.03
C LEU A 234 1.11 6.71 -18.24
N SER A 235 2.38 7.09 -18.41
CA SER A 235 2.79 8.48 -18.57
C SER A 235 2.24 9.09 -19.86
N GLY A 236 1.81 10.35 -19.80
CA GLY A 236 1.21 11.06 -20.93
C GLY A 236 -0.33 11.03 -20.93
N GLY A 237 -0.97 10.90 -19.74
CA GLY A 237 -2.43 11.07 -19.58
C GLY A 237 -3.24 9.77 -19.73
N GLY A 238 -2.60 8.62 -19.69
CA GLY A 238 -3.28 7.32 -19.68
C GLY A 238 -3.93 7.01 -18.33
N LYS A 239 -5.06 6.28 -18.36
CA LYS A 239 -5.71 5.71 -17.15
C LYS A 239 -5.21 4.30 -16.82
N GLU A 240 -4.39 3.73 -17.69
CA GLU A 240 -3.82 2.38 -17.51
C GLU A 240 -2.86 2.38 -16.32
N VAL A 241 -3.09 1.46 -15.40
CA VAL A 241 -2.25 1.26 -14.22
C VAL A 241 -0.97 0.53 -14.63
N ILE A 242 0.16 0.99 -14.11
CA ILE A 242 1.47 0.36 -14.35
C ILE A 242 1.58 -0.93 -13.53
N SER A 243 2.13 -1.95 -14.18
CA SER A 243 2.51 -3.20 -13.52
C SER A 243 3.89 -3.67 -13.95
N VAL A 244 4.54 -4.45 -13.07
CA VAL A 244 5.82 -5.11 -13.33
C VAL A 244 5.57 -6.62 -13.27
N GLY A 245 5.90 -7.32 -14.35
CA GLY A 245 5.77 -8.78 -14.46
C GLY A 245 6.76 -9.51 -13.56
N LYS A 246 6.88 -10.82 -13.76
CA LYS A 246 7.75 -11.72 -12.99
C LYS A 246 9.21 -11.60 -13.41
N ARG A 247 10.13 -11.85 -12.48
CA ARG A 247 11.59 -11.94 -12.73
C ARG A 247 12.13 -10.68 -13.41
N CYS A 248 11.59 -9.53 -13.05
CA CYS A 248 12.03 -8.24 -13.55
C CYS A 248 13.05 -7.60 -12.60
N LEU A 249 13.89 -6.76 -13.16
CA LEU A 249 14.80 -5.92 -12.39
C LEU A 249 14.69 -4.46 -12.83
N LEU A 250 14.31 -3.59 -11.92
CA LEU A 250 14.49 -2.16 -12.07
C LEU A 250 15.82 -1.77 -11.42
N GLY A 251 16.81 -1.43 -12.23
CA GLY A 251 18.13 -1.01 -11.75
C GLY A 251 18.05 0.25 -10.88
N ALA A 252 19.06 0.48 -10.06
CA ALA A 252 19.12 1.63 -9.16
C ALA A 252 18.89 2.95 -9.89
N ASN A 253 18.08 3.84 -9.31
CA ASN A 253 17.71 5.13 -9.89
C ASN A 253 17.07 5.05 -11.29
N SER A 254 16.58 3.88 -11.69
CA SER A 254 15.78 3.76 -12.90
C SER A 254 14.34 4.23 -12.66
N GLY A 255 13.55 4.34 -13.72
CA GLY A 255 12.14 4.65 -13.56
C GLY A 255 11.31 4.18 -14.74
N ILE A 256 10.06 3.87 -14.50
CA ILE A 256 9.12 3.46 -15.54
C ILE A 256 7.78 4.19 -15.44
N GLY A 257 7.28 4.59 -16.61
CA GLY A 257 5.93 5.09 -16.84
C GLY A 257 5.20 4.26 -17.90
N ILE A 258 5.62 3.00 -18.08
CA ILE A 258 4.99 1.95 -18.88
C ILE A 258 4.98 0.66 -18.06
N SER A 259 4.09 -0.27 -18.36
CA SER A 259 4.13 -1.61 -17.75
C SER A 259 5.27 -2.45 -18.33
N LEU A 260 5.84 -3.33 -17.52
CA LEU A 260 6.79 -4.36 -17.94
C LEU A 260 6.08 -5.72 -17.92
N GLY A 261 6.31 -6.52 -18.94
CA GLY A 261 5.99 -7.94 -18.92
C GLY A 261 6.99 -8.74 -18.09
N ASP A 262 6.98 -10.05 -18.21
CA ASP A 262 7.92 -10.94 -17.50
C ASP A 262 9.35 -10.81 -18.06
N ASP A 263 10.34 -11.12 -17.23
CA ASP A 263 11.74 -11.20 -17.60
C ASP A 263 12.34 -9.90 -18.18
N CYS A 264 11.83 -8.73 -17.71
CA CYS A 264 12.31 -7.44 -18.16
C CYS A 264 13.37 -6.86 -17.23
N VAL A 265 14.27 -6.08 -17.79
CA VAL A 265 15.27 -5.31 -17.05
C VAL A 265 15.27 -3.86 -17.52
N VAL A 266 15.36 -2.95 -16.58
CA VAL A 266 15.64 -1.53 -16.82
C VAL A 266 17.00 -1.22 -16.21
N GLU A 267 17.96 -0.81 -17.04
CA GLU A 267 19.32 -0.46 -16.61
C GLU A 267 19.29 0.67 -15.56
N ALA A 268 20.26 0.63 -14.64
CA ALA A 268 20.42 1.69 -13.64
C ALA A 268 20.50 3.09 -14.29
N GLY A 269 19.81 4.05 -13.68
CA GLY A 269 19.75 5.43 -14.18
C GLY A 269 18.94 5.62 -15.47
N CYS A 270 18.31 4.57 -16.02
CA CYS A 270 17.50 4.66 -17.22
C CYS A 270 16.04 4.96 -16.84
N TYR A 271 15.47 6.06 -17.34
CA TYR A 271 14.08 6.44 -17.07
C TYR A 271 13.24 6.33 -18.35
N ILE A 272 12.23 5.46 -18.34
CA ILE A 272 11.39 5.11 -19.48
C ILE A 272 9.96 5.64 -19.26
N THR A 273 9.61 6.70 -19.96
CA THR A 273 8.22 7.19 -19.99
C THR A 273 7.52 6.73 -21.27
N GLY A 274 6.19 6.79 -21.33
CA GLY A 274 5.45 6.38 -22.53
C GLY A 274 5.83 7.14 -23.80
N GLY A 275 6.37 8.35 -23.67
CA GLY A 275 6.86 9.17 -24.81
C GLY A 275 8.32 8.95 -25.18
N THR A 276 9.09 8.21 -24.37
CA THR A 276 10.52 7.94 -24.63
C THR A 276 10.70 7.28 -26.00
N ARG A 277 11.59 7.83 -26.82
CA ARG A 277 12.00 7.22 -28.09
C ARG A 277 12.98 6.09 -27.83
N VAL A 278 12.65 4.90 -28.30
CA VAL A 278 13.43 3.67 -28.06
C VAL A 278 13.90 3.12 -29.40
N LYS A 279 15.22 2.92 -29.53
CA LYS A 279 15.82 2.28 -30.70
C LYS A 279 15.68 0.77 -30.57
N MET A 280 15.09 0.17 -31.58
CA MET A 280 14.90 -1.28 -31.70
C MET A 280 16.15 -1.97 -32.30
N PRO A 281 16.30 -3.31 -32.14
CA PRO A 281 17.43 -4.05 -32.72
C PRO A 281 17.55 -3.96 -34.24
N ASP A 282 16.46 -3.77 -34.94
CA ASP A 282 16.41 -3.59 -36.39
C ASP A 282 16.75 -2.15 -36.85
N GLY A 283 17.06 -1.24 -35.87
CA GLY A 283 17.37 0.14 -36.12
C GLY A 283 16.16 1.08 -36.18
N SER A 284 14.94 0.57 -36.17
CA SER A 284 13.72 1.39 -36.09
C SER A 284 13.61 2.10 -34.74
N VAL A 285 12.81 3.16 -34.67
CA VAL A 285 12.59 3.92 -33.45
C VAL A 285 11.09 4.00 -33.16
N VAL A 286 10.70 3.45 -32.01
CA VAL A 286 9.30 3.46 -31.53
C VAL A 286 9.14 4.26 -30.26
N LYS A 287 7.90 4.57 -29.84
CA LYS A 287 7.63 5.12 -28.51
C LYS A 287 7.55 3.98 -27.49
N ALA A 288 8.11 4.18 -26.29
CA ALA A 288 8.12 3.16 -25.26
C ALA A 288 6.71 2.64 -24.89
N ARG A 289 5.65 3.46 -25.03
CA ARG A 289 4.26 3.00 -24.84
C ARG A 289 3.87 1.80 -25.71
N GLU A 290 4.47 1.68 -26.90
CA GLU A 290 4.23 0.57 -27.83
C GLU A 290 4.87 -0.74 -27.36
N LEU A 291 5.77 -0.64 -26.37
CA LEU A 291 6.45 -1.76 -25.73
C LEU A 291 5.85 -2.11 -24.36
N SER A 292 4.83 -1.35 -23.91
CA SER A 292 4.18 -1.58 -22.61
C SER A 292 3.66 -3.03 -22.50
N GLY A 293 4.04 -3.72 -21.40
CA GLY A 293 3.63 -5.09 -21.13
C GLY A 293 4.35 -6.18 -21.93
N ARG A 294 5.33 -5.86 -22.79
CA ARG A 294 6.12 -6.86 -23.50
C ARG A 294 7.09 -7.57 -22.55
N ASN A 295 7.31 -8.86 -22.79
CA ASN A 295 8.23 -9.72 -22.04
C ASN A 295 9.65 -9.68 -22.62
N GLY A 296 10.63 -10.06 -21.80
CA GLY A 296 11.98 -10.40 -22.24
C GLY A 296 12.76 -9.21 -22.83
N ILE A 297 12.61 -8.04 -22.26
CA ILE A 297 13.22 -6.80 -22.77
C ILE A 297 14.20 -6.22 -21.77
N LEU A 298 15.40 -5.89 -22.24
CA LEU A 298 16.34 -5.01 -21.54
C LEU A 298 16.25 -3.59 -22.14
N PHE A 299 15.80 -2.64 -21.33
CA PHE A 299 15.92 -1.20 -21.64
C PHE A 299 17.26 -0.68 -21.11
N ARG A 300 18.06 -0.10 -21.97
CA ARG A 300 19.32 0.53 -21.59
C ARG A 300 19.58 1.83 -22.32
N ARG A 301 20.51 2.61 -21.81
CA ARG A 301 21.01 3.82 -22.47
C ARG A 301 22.33 3.50 -23.15
N ASP A 302 22.43 3.82 -24.43
CA ASP A 302 23.70 3.77 -25.17
C ASP A 302 24.62 4.86 -24.61
N SER A 303 25.82 4.45 -24.12
CA SER A 303 26.72 5.36 -23.42
C SER A 303 27.42 6.38 -24.33
N GLN A 304 27.42 6.15 -25.64
CA GLN A 304 28.02 7.07 -26.61
C GLN A 304 27.03 8.09 -27.13
N SER A 305 25.85 7.64 -27.56
CA SER A 305 24.83 8.48 -28.16
C SER A 305 23.82 9.04 -27.16
N GLY A 306 23.72 8.43 -25.97
CA GLY A 306 22.68 8.74 -25.00
C GLY A 306 21.29 8.20 -25.36
N ALA A 307 21.13 7.56 -26.51
CA ALA A 307 19.85 7.03 -26.96
C ALA A 307 19.38 5.85 -26.08
N VAL A 308 18.09 5.84 -25.75
CA VAL A 308 17.49 4.65 -25.13
C VAL A 308 17.31 3.57 -26.20
N GLN A 309 17.72 2.37 -25.90
CA GLN A 309 17.58 1.22 -26.77
C GLN A 309 17.04 -0.01 -26.06
N VAL A 310 16.46 -0.92 -26.81
CA VAL A 310 15.96 -2.20 -26.37
C VAL A 310 16.83 -3.32 -26.92
N ILE A 311 17.16 -4.26 -26.06
CA ILE A 311 17.82 -5.52 -26.42
C ILE A 311 16.90 -6.66 -25.97
N PRO A 312 16.57 -7.63 -26.85
CA PRO A 312 15.89 -8.84 -26.43
C PRO A 312 16.76 -9.61 -25.40
N ARG A 313 16.15 -10.06 -24.32
CA ARG A 313 16.79 -10.94 -23.34
C ARG A 313 16.69 -12.37 -23.81
N THR A 314 17.80 -12.91 -24.28
CA THR A 314 17.90 -14.31 -24.76
C THR A 314 18.44 -15.27 -23.71
N GLU A 315 19.04 -14.74 -22.62
CA GLU A 315 19.63 -15.52 -21.53
C GLU A 315 19.14 -15.02 -20.17
N SER A 316 19.00 -15.92 -19.21
CA SER A 316 18.74 -15.56 -17.81
C SER A 316 19.94 -14.79 -17.26
N TRP A 317 19.76 -13.55 -16.83
CA TRP A 317 20.70 -12.90 -15.93
C TRP A 317 20.81 -13.75 -14.67
N GLY A 318 22.06 -13.96 -14.18
CA GLY A 318 22.32 -14.83 -13.04
C GLY A 318 21.28 -14.67 -11.92
N SER A 319 21.03 -15.75 -11.22
CA SER A 319 20.05 -15.79 -10.14
C SER A 319 20.24 -14.58 -9.20
N LEU A 320 19.17 -13.87 -8.94
CA LEU A 320 19.12 -12.89 -7.84
C LEU A 320 19.73 -13.56 -6.59
N ASN A 321 20.52 -12.81 -5.83
CA ASN A 321 21.19 -13.38 -4.66
C ASN A 321 20.13 -13.93 -3.68
N ALA A 322 20.00 -15.25 -3.68
CA ALA A 322 18.99 -15.97 -2.87
C ALA A 322 19.09 -15.65 -1.37
N ASP A 323 20.29 -15.24 -0.90
CA ASP A 323 20.49 -14.91 0.52
C ASP A 323 19.81 -13.59 0.92
N LEU A 324 19.58 -12.67 -0.02
CA LEU A 324 18.87 -11.43 0.23
C LEU A 324 17.35 -11.65 0.40
N HIS A 325 16.81 -12.74 -0.11
CA HIS A 325 15.39 -13.09 -0.04
C HIS A 325 15.03 -14.04 1.13
N LYS A 326 16.02 -14.47 1.94
CA LYS A 326 15.75 -15.25 3.15
C LYS A 326 15.15 -14.34 4.23
N ASN A 327 13.91 -14.62 4.61
CA ASN A 327 13.17 -13.95 5.69
C ASN A 327 13.14 -14.80 6.95
#